data_70f4d0320ba98ee2f8051dd663fda16b
#
_entry.id   70f4d0320ba98ee2f8051dd663fda16b
#
_cell.length_a   1.000
_cell.length_b   1.000
_cell.length_c   1.000
_cell.angle_alpha   90.00
_cell.angle_beta   90.00
_cell.angle_gamma   90.00
#
_symmetry.space_group_name_H-M   'P 1'
#
loop_
_entity.id
_entity.type
_entity.pdbx_description
1 polymer ?
#
loop_
_entity_poly.entity_id
_entity_poly.type
_entity_poly.pdbx_seq_one_letter_code
_entity_poly.pdbx_strand_id
1 'polypeptide(L)' 'MKNSVIKKVITIAGSQTKLAQVLGCRQSLISAWLYGKKRVSVSLVADIVVFSNGTVQAHELRPDLPKVFPPPEAKDHE' A
#
# COMPACT_ATOMS: atom_id res chain seq x y z
N MET A 1 14.23 -2.46 7.05
CA MET A 1 14.05 -3.22 5.82
C MET A 1 13.06 -2.49 4.92
N LYS A 2 13.35 -2.39 3.64
CA LYS A 2 12.46 -1.66 2.72
C LYS A 2 11.20 -2.46 2.41
N ASN A 3 10.10 -1.77 2.31
CA ASN A 3 8.81 -2.37 1.96
C ASN A 3 8.74 -2.56 0.44
N SER A 4 8.85 -3.81 0.00
CA SER A 4 8.87 -4.13 -1.43
C SER A 4 7.52 -3.84 -2.10
N VAL A 5 6.43 -3.93 -1.37
CA VAL A 5 5.10 -3.62 -1.90
C VAL A 5 5.00 -2.12 -2.23
N ILE A 6 5.48 -1.28 -1.31
CA ILE A 6 5.48 0.17 -1.53
C ILE A 6 6.44 0.52 -2.66
N LYS A 7 7.59 -0.15 -2.74
CA LYS A 7 8.51 0.07 -3.85
C LYS A 7 7.84 -0.19 -5.21
N LYS A 8 7.04 -1.25 -5.29
CA LYS A 8 6.31 -1.58 -6.49
C LYS A 8 5.33 -0.46 -6.86
N VAL A 9 4.60 0.08 -5.88
CA VAL A 9 3.66 1.18 -6.11
C VAL A 9 4.39 2.43 -6.57
N ILE A 10 5.54 2.73 -5.96
CA ILE A 10 6.35 3.88 -6.36
C ILE A 10 6.80 3.73 -7.83
N THR A 11 7.19 2.52 -8.22
CA THR A 11 7.59 2.25 -9.60
C THR A 11 6.43 2.50 -10.57
N ILE A 12 5.22 2.08 -10.19
CA ILE A 12 4.04 2.32 -11.02
C ILE A 12 3.78 3.82 -11.19
N ALA A 13 3.92 4.58 -10.10
CA ALA A 13 3.71 6.03 -10.13
C ALA A 13 4.82 6.79 -10.85
N GLY A 14 6.03 6.23 -10.84
CA GLY A 14 7.21 6.85 -11.44
C GLY A 14 8.18 7.44 -10.43
N SER A 15 7.71 7.91 -9.28
CA SER A 15 8.55 8.44 -8.22
C SER A 15 7.74 8.56 -6.93
N GLN A 16 8.45 8.77 -5.81
CA GLN A 16 7.79 9.00 -4.53
C GLN A 16 6.96 10.28 -4.56
N THR A 17 7.47 11.32 -5.20
CA THR A 17 6.77 12.59 -5.30
C THR A 17 5.46 12.43 -6.08
N LYS A 18 5.50 11.71 -7.19
CA LYS A 18 4.29 11.49 -7.99
C LYS A 18 3.26 10.67 -7.23
N LEU A 19 3.72 9.65 -6.51
CA LEU A 19 2.81 8.83 -5.70
C LEU A 19 2.14 9.68 -4.62
N ALA A 20 2.92 10.52 -3.95
CA ALA A 20 2.38 11.42 -2.93
C ALA A 20 1.32 12.36 -3.52
N GLN A 21 1.57 12.88 -4.70
CA GLN A 21 0.59 13.75 -5.38
C GLN A 21 -0.70 13.00 -5.70
N VAL A 22 -0.58 11.78 -6.19
CA VAL A 22 -1.75 10.95 -6.51
C VAL A 22 -2.58 10.67 -5.27
N LEU A 23 -1.92 10.37 -4.16
CA LEU A 23 -2.60 10.02 -2.92
C LEU A 23 -3.00 11.23 -2.08
N GLY A 24 -2.53 12.42 -2.45
CA GLY A 24 -2.84 13.63 -1.70
C GLY A 24 -2.14 13.69 -0.35
N CYS A 25 -0.95 13.12 -0.25
CA CYS A 25 -0.18 13.12 1.00
C CYS A 25 1.23 13.63 0.74
N ARG A 26 2.03 13.70 1.81
CA ARG A 26 3.39 14.19 1.71
C ARG A 26 4.34 13.07 1.27
N GLN A 27 5.39 13.45 0.53
CA GLN A 27 6.42 12.52 0.11
C GLN A 27 7.11 11.86 1.31
N SER A 28 7.24 12.59 2.42
CA SER A 28 7.86 12.03 3.63
C SER A 28 7.07 10.85 4.19
N LEU A 29 5.76 10.83 4.00
CA LEU A 29 4.93 9.71 4.40
C LEU A 29 5.21 8.47 3.55
N ILE A 30 5.34 8.67 2.24
CA ILE A 30 5.69 7.59 1.32
C ILE A 30 7.04 7.00 1.72
N SER A 31 8.02 7.85 2.00
CA SER A 31 9.35 7.43 2.43
C SER A 31 9.28 6.62 3.72
N ALA A 32 8.44 7.05 4.68
CA ALA A 32 8.28 6.33 5.94
C ALA A 32 7.71 4.93 5.71
N TRP A 33 6.76 4.78 4.79
CA TRP A 33 6.22 3.47 4.42
C TRP A 33 7.31 2.60 3.78
N LEU A 34 8.08 3.18 2.87
CA LEU A 34 9.11 2.44 2.13
C LEU A 34 10.16 1.86 3.08
N TYR A 35 10.58 2.65 4.07
CA TYR A 35 11.63 2.23 5.00
C TYR A 35 11.09 1.54 6.25
N GLY A 36 9.79 1.27 6.29
CA GLY A 36 9.19 0.53 7.39
C GLY A 36 9.05 1.30 8.69
N LYS A 37 9.16 2.62 8.64
CA LYS A 37 9.03 3.46 9.83
C LYS A 37 7.57 3.65 10.24
N LYS A 38 6.67 3.60 9.27
CA LYS A 38 5.23 3.69 9.50
C LYS A 38 4.51 2.72 8.59
N ARG A 39 3.34 2.29 9.04
CA ARG A 39 2.46 1.46 8.22
C ARG A 39 1.57 2.34 7.35
N VAL A 40 1.13 1.79 6.22
CA VAL A 40 0.21 2.50 5.32
C VAL A 40 -1.08 2.79 6.06
N SER A 41 -1.59 4.02 5.94
CA SER A 41 -2.86 4.40 6.55
C SER A 41 -4.00 3.57 5.95
N VAL A 42 -4.89 3.08 6.81
CA VAL A 42 -6.06 2.29 6.34
C VAL A 42 -6.85 3.08 5.30
N SER A 43 -6.99 4.39 5.50
CA SER A 43 -7.75 5.23 4.58
C SER A 43 -7.12 5.34 3.20
N LEU A 44 -5.80 5.10 3.09
CA LEU A 44 -5.10 5.19 1.81
C LEU A 44 -4.92 3.83 1.13
N VAL A 45 -5.21 2.74 1.83
CA VAL A 45 -5.05 1.40 1.27
C VAL A 45 -5.89 1.23 0.01
N ALA A 46 -7.16 1.59 0.08
CA ALA A 46 -8.06 1.46 -1.07
C ALA A 46 -7.57 2.29 -2.26
N ASP A 47 -7.10 3.51 -1.99
CA ASP A 47 -6.59 4.38 -3.05
C ASP A 47 -5.39 3.77 -3.74
N ILE A 48 -4.50 3.15 -2.97
CA ILE A 48 -3.31 2.51 -3.53
C ILE A 48 -3.69 1.30 -4.37
N VAL A 49 -4.64 0.49 -3.90
CA VAL A 49 -5.10 -0.68 -4.66
C VAL A 49 -5.68 -0.24 -5.99
N VAL A 50 -6.55 0.77 -5.97
CA VAL A 50 -7.16 1.30 -7.20
C VAL A 50 -6.09 1.88 -8.12
N PHE A 51 -5.18 2.67 -7.58
CA PHE A 51 -4.12 3.29 -8.38
C PHE A 51 -3.23 2.24 -9.06
N SER A 52 -2.92 1.16 -8.35
CA SER A 52 -2.06 0.10 -8.88
C SER A 52 -2.82 -0.86 -9.81
N ASN A 53 -4.10 -0.62 -10.01
CA ASN A 53 -4.98 -1.43 -10.84
C ASN A 53 -4.97 -2.90 -10.40
N GLY A 54 -4.96 -3.13 -9.09
CA GLY A 54 -4.99 -4.46 -8.52
C GLY A 54 -3.64 -5.18 -8.47
N THR A 55 -2.58 -4.54 -8.95
CA THR A 55 -1.24 -5.13 -8.89
C THR A 55 -0.81 -5.34 -7.44
N VAL A 56 -1.22 -4.42 -6.57
CA VAL A 56 -0.97 -4.49 -5.13
C VAL A 56 -2.31 -4.63 -4.43
N GLN A 57 -2.40 -5.61 -3.54
CA GLN A 57 -3.64 -5.91 -2.83
C GLN A 57 -3.62 -5.31 -1.43
N ALA A 58 -4.83 -5.10 -0.87
CA ALA A 58 -4.96 -4.49 0.45
C ALA A 58 -4.26 -5.30 1.54
N HIS A 59 -4.38 -6.63 1.51
CA HIS A 59 -3.74 -7.46 2.52
C HIS A 59 -2.22 -7.41 2.46
N GLU A 60 -1.65 -7.08 1.30
CA GLU A 60 -0.22 -6.92 1.15
C GLU A 60 0.26 -5.63 1.81
N LEU A 61 -0.58 -4.59 1.77
CA LEU A 61 -0.25 -3.30 2.38
C LEU A 61 -0.41 -3.31 3.90
N ARG A 62 -1.41 -4.03 4.39
CA ARG A 62 -1.70 -4.12 5.82
C ARG A 62 -1.94 -5.57 6.23
N PRO A 63 -0.90 -6.42 6.19
CA PRO A 63 -1.06 -7.82 6.57
C PRO A 63 -1.36 -8.02 8.05
N ASP A 64 -1.18 -6.97 8.86
CA ASP A 64 -1.50 -7.01 10.28
C ASP A 64 -3.00 -6.88 10.56
N LEU A 65 -3.82 -6.64 9.53
CA LEU A 65 -5.27 -6.45 9.68
C LEU A 65 -6.04 -7.48 8.85
N PRO A 66 -5.93 -8.77 9.18
CA PRO A 66 -6.57 -9.81 8.36
C PRO A 66 -8.09 -9.77 8.41
N LYS A 67 -8.67 -9.16 9.45
CA LYS A 67 -10.13 -9.03 9.54
C LYS A 67 -10.67 -7.92 8.67
N VAL A 68 -9.85 -6.88 8.44
CA VAL A 68 -10.25 -5.75 7.59
C VAL A 68 -9.86 -6.02 6.14
N PHE A 69 -8.67 -6.59 5.93
CA PHE A 69 -8.15 -6.90 4.61
C PHE A 69 -7.74 -8.36 4.56
N PRO A 70 -8.73 -9.28 4.46
CA PRO A 70 -8.41 -10.70 4.49
C PRO A 70 -7.62 -11.12 3.26
N PRO A 71 -6.65 -12.04 3.42
CA PRO A 71 -5.96 -12.61 2.27
C PRO A 71 -6.93 -13.47 1.45
N PRO A 72 -6.64 -13.67 0.17
CA PRO A 72 -7.58 -14.43 -0.69
C PRO A 72 -7.93 -15.81 -0.16
N GLU A 73 -6.99 -16.48 0.48
CA GLU A 73 -7.21 -17.82 1.01
C GLU A 73 -8.27 -17.86 2.09
N ALA A 74 -8.42 -16.77 2.85
CA ALA A 74 -9.39 -16.71 3.94
C ALA A 74 -10.83 -16.73 3.45
N LYS A 75 -11.05 -16.34 2.20
CA LYS A 75 -12.40 -16.28 1.64
C LYS A 75 -12.94 -17.65 1.26
N ASP A 76 -12.09 -18.63 1.18
CA ASP A 76 -12.48 -19.97 0.72
C ASP A 76 -13.05 -20.83 1.82
N HIS A 77 -13.12 -20.30 3.03
CA HIS A 77 -13.57 -21.06 4.20
C HIS A 77 -14.97 -20.65 4.66
N GLU A 78 -15.76 -20.16 3.77
CA GLU A 78 -17.14 -19.78 4.06
C GLU A 78 -18.00 -20.97 4.37
#